data_1ba6729e8cb5c164194d11b7e08ffef4
#
_entry.id   1ba6729e8cb5c164194d11b7e08ffef4
#
_cell.length_a   1.000
_cell.length_b   1.000
_cell.length_c   1.000
_cell.angle_alpha   90.00
_cell.angle_beta   90.00
_cell.angle_gamma   90.00
#
_symmetry.space_group_name_H-M   'P 1'
#
loop_
_entity.id
_entity.type
_entity.pdbx_description
1 polymer ?
#
loop_
_entity_poly.entity_id
_entity_poly.type
_entity_poly.pdbx_seq_one_letter_code
_entity_poly.pdbx_strand_id
1 'polypeptide(L)'
;MTQIWILVAVLVVGAAIGLLLRRREGRVRTAPAKAAAPENAERAALLTAVGVGAAQPAVLHFSAEWCGPCAAVRRVVGGVVADLAETEAAPRDIEVDIDAEPALARELNVLSLPTTFVFDAQGRERFRISGVPKAADLRSALLPLTEPEARCA
;
A
#
# COMPACT_ATOMS: atom_id res chain seq x y z
N MET A 1 -18.17 4.12 -45.01
CA MET A 1 -18.40 5.05 -43.90
C MET A 1 -18.67 4.33 -42.58
N THR A 2 -19.37 3.22 -42.54
CA THR A 2 -19.67 2.40 -41.35
C THR A 2 -18.43 1.89 -40.59
N GLN A 3 -17.36 1.52 -41.30
CA GLN A 3 -16.12 1.02 -40.69
C GLN A 3 -15.37 2.08 -39.86
N ILE A 4 -15.43 3.34 -40.28
CA ILE A 4 -14.79 4.44 -39.55
C ILE A 4 -15.50 4.68 -38.20
N TRP A 5 -16.82 4.60 -38.16
CA TRP A 5 -17.61 4.74 -36.95
C TRP A 5 -17.35 3.61 -35.93
N ILE A 6 -17.13 2.36 -36.44
CA ILE A 6 -16.77 1.21 -35.58
C ILE A 6 -15.39 1.43 -34.95
N LEU A 7 -14.41 1.86 -35.76
CA LEU A 7 -13.07 2.18 -35.23
C LEU A 7 -13.08 3.28 -34.16
N VAL A 8 -13.81 4.34 -34.42
CA VAL A 8 -13.94 5.45 -33.45
C VAL A 8 -14.61 4.97 -32.15
N ALA A 9 -15.67 4.17 -32.27
CA ALA A 9 -16.35 3.61 -31.09
C ALA A 9 -15.42 2.71 -30.25
N VAL A 10 -14.63 1.84 -30.90
CA VAL A 10 -13.65 0.97 -30.20
C VAL A 10 -12.57 1.79 -29.51
N LEU A 11 -12.05 2.86 -30.15
CA LEU A 11 -11.06 3.74 -29.55
C LEU A 11 -11.61 4.49 -28.34
N VAL A 12 -12.84 5.00 -28.43
CA VAL A 12 -13.49 5.73 -27.31
C VAL A 12 -13.73 4.78 -26.12
N VAL A 13 -14.23 3.57 -26.38
CA VAL A 13 -14.44 2.57 -25.33
C VAL A 13 -13.10 2.15 -24.69
N GLY A 14 -12.07 1.91 -25.50
CA GLY A 14 -10.73 1.59 -24.99
C GLY A 14 -10.13 2.71 -24.15
N ALA A 15 -10.26 3.96 -24.58
CA ALA A 15 -9.81 5.12 -23.85
C ALA A 15 -10.59 5.31 -22.52
N ALA A 16 -11.91 5.09 -22.55
CA ALA A 16 -12.74 5.16 -21.35
C ALA A 16 -12.37 4.10 -20.31
N ILE A 17 -12.17 2.85 -20.76
CA ILE A 17 -11.73 1.75 -19.89
C ILE A 17 -10.34 2.04 -19.32
N GLY A 18 -9.39 2.47 -20.15
CA GLY A 18 -8.04 2.84 -19.70
C GLY A 18 -8.06 3.96 -18.67
N LEU A 19 -8.89 4.99 -18.86
CA LEU A 19 -9.04 6.09 -17.91
C LEU A 19 -9.68 5.63 -16.60
N LEU A 20 -10.67 4.75 -16.66
CA LEU A 20 -11.30 4.15 -15.46
C LEU A 20 -10.31 3.30 -14.66
N LEU A 21 -9.47 2.51 -15.32
CA LEU A 21 -8.43 1.71 -14.66
C LEU A 21 -7.39 2.61 -13.98
N ARG A 22 -6.90 3.65 -14.69
CA ARG A 22 -5.97 4.64 -14.11
C ARG A 22 -6.55 5.38 -12.89
N ARG A 23 -7.86 5.67 -12.89
CA ARG A 23 -8.52 6.31 -11.73
C ARG A 23 -8.65 5.39 -10.53
N ARG A 24 -8.51 4.07 -10.70
CA ARG A 24 -8.55 3.08 -9.61
C ARG A 24 -7.17 2.81 -9.00
N GLU A 25 -6.09 3.16 -9.70
CA GLU A 25 -4.73 3.06 -9.18
C GLU A 25 -4.48 4.08 -8.07
N GLY A 26 -3.68 3.70 -7.07
CA GLY A 26 -3.33 4.57 -5.95
C GLY A 26 -4.44 4.80 -4.91
N ARG A 27 -5.59 4.13 -5.03
CA ARG A 27 -6.66 4.21 -4.01
C ARG A 27 -6.32 3.35 -2.81
N VAL A 28 -6.46 3.93 -1.64
CA VAL A 28 -6.42 3.21 -0.36
C VAL A 28 -7.65 2.29 -0.29
N ARG A 29 -7.39 0.99 -0.13
CA ARG A 29 -8.43 -0.02 0.09
C ARG A 29 -8.28 -0.57 1.49
N THR A 30 -9.37 -0.65 2.22
CA THR A 30 -9.39 -1.36 3.51
C THR A 30 -9.05 -2.83 3.27
N ALA A 31 -8.13 -3.37 4.07
CA ALA A 31 -7.81 -4.79 4.01
C ALA A 31 -9.06 -5.64 4.33
N PRO A 32 -9.29 -6.76 3.64
CA PRO A 32 -10.36 -7.67 4.02
C PRO A 32 -10.14 -8.14 5.46
N ALA A 33 -11.24 -8.30 6.22
CA ALA A 33 -11.19 -8.69 7.64
C ALA A 33 -10.35 -9.97 7.89
N LYS A 34 -10.27 -10.85 6.90
CA LYS A 34 -9.46 -12.06 6.91
C LYS A 34 -7.94 -11.79 6.88
N ALA A 35 -7.51 -10.68 6.27
CA ALA A 35 -6.11 -10.25 6.24
C ALA A 35 -5.71 -9.49 7.53
N ALA A 36 -6.68 -9.11 8.35
CA ALA A 36 -6.46 -8.39 9.61
C ALA A 36 -6.05 -9.31 10.78
N ALA A 37 -6.20 -10.63 10.65
CA ALA A 37 -5.74 -11.58 11.66
C ALA A 37 -4.35 -12.13 11.28
N PRO A 38 -3.42 -12.26 12.22
CA PRO A 38 -2.22 -13.06 12.01
C PRO A 38 -2.64 -14.54 11.96
N GLU A 39 -3.22 -14.96 10.82
CA GLU A 39 -3.70 -16.35 10.65
C GLU A 39 -2.56 -17.36 10.55
N ASN A 40 -1.31 -16.89 10.49
CA ASN A 40 -0.18 -17.75 10.26
C ASN A 40 1.06 -17.23 11.03
N ALA A 41 1.65 -18.09 11.87
CA ALA A 41 2.91 -17.78 12.55
C ALA A 41 4.02 -17.42 11.56
N GLU A 42 4.00 -18.03 10.36
CA GLU A 42 4.93 -17.75 9.27
C GLU A 42 4.78 -16.29 8.76
N ARG A 43 3.55 -15.83 8.51
CA ARG A 43 3.29 -14.44 8.13
C ARG A 43 3.79 -13.46 9.19
N ALA A 44 3.51 -13.73 10.45
CA ALA A 44 3.96 -12.90 11.56
C ALA A 44 5.49 -12.84 11.64
N ALA A 45 6.17 -13.99 11.47
CA ALA A 45 7.62 -14.05 11.46
C ALA A 45 8.24 -13.25 10.30
N LEU A 46 7.70 -13.38 9.08
CA LEU A 46 8.16 -12.63 7.91
C LEU A 46 7.97 -11.12 8.09
N LEU A 47 6.82 -10.70 8.60
CA LEU A 47 6.54 -9.29 8.88
C LEU A 47 7.47 -8.72 9.96
N THR A 48 7.71 -9.49 11.03
CA THR A 48 8.61 -9.09 12.11
C THR A 48 10.05 -8.98 11.62
N ALA A 49 10.50 -9.87 10.74
CA ALA A 49 11.85 -9.85 10.17
C ALA A 49 12.14 -8.54 9.42
N VAL A 50 11.14 -7.95 8.76
CA VAL A 50 11.27 -6.65 8.09
C VAL A 50 10.90 -5.46 8.99
N GLY A 51 10.54 -5.71 10.26
CA GLY A 51 10.30 -4.68 11.27
C GLY A 51 8.86 -4.20 11.41
N VAL A 52 7.88 -4.94 10.86
CA VAL A 52 6.45 -4.69 11.11
C VAL A 52 6.04 -5.27 12.45
N GLY A 53 5.16 -4.57 13.18
CA GLY A 53 4.67 -5.05 14.49
C GLY A 53 5.57 -4.67 15.67
N ALA A 54 6.49 -3.71 15.50
CA ALA A 54 7.37 -3.21 16.55
C ALA A 54 6.71 -2.15 17.46
N ALA A 55 5.45 -2.34 17.81
CA ALA A 55 4.62 -1.43 18.62
C ALA A 55 4.39 -0.04 17.97
N GLN A 56 4.64 0.08 16.67
CA GLN A 56 4.42 1.29 15.88
C GLN A 56 3.70 0.95 14.58
N PRO A 57 2.85 1.84 14.06
CA PRO A 57 2.31 1.70 12.72
C PRO A 57 3.42 1.64 11.68
N ALA A 58 3.20 0.95 10.57
CA ALA A 58 4.19 0.85 9.52
C ALA A 58 3.56 0.99 8.13
N VAL A 59 4.27 1.69 7.25
CA VAL A 59 4.00 1.71 5.81
C VAL A 59 5.05 0.85 5.15
N LEU A 60 4.67 -0.34 4.70
CA LEU A 60 5.54 -1.24 3.98
C LEU A 60 5.23 -1.13 2.50
N HIS A 61 6.24 -0.84 1.68
CA HIS A 61 6.07 -0.80 0.24
C HIS A 61 7.10 -1.67 -0.48
N PHE A 62 6.59 -2.45 -1.45
CA PHE A 62 7.45 -3.27 -2.30
C PHE A 62 8.01 -2.46 -3.46
N SER A 63 9.29 -2.64 -3.72
CA SER A 63 10.04 -2.04 -4.82
C SER A 63 10.88 -3.07 -5.57
N ALA A 64 11.48 -2.64 -6.68
CA ALA A 64 12.55 -3.34 -7.40
C ALA A 64 13.38 -2.31 -8.16
N GLU A 65 14.62 -2.67 -8.56
CA GLU A 65 15.47 -1.79 -9.35
C GLU A 65 14.86 -1.40 -10.71
N TRP A 66 14.13 -2.34 -11.33
CA TRP A 66 13.45 -2.15 -12.61
C TRP A 66 12.08 -1.44 -12.50
N CYS A 67 11.61 -1.11 -11.30
CA CYS A 67 10.32 -0.49 -11.05
C CYS A 67 10.41 1.05 -11.12
N GLY A 68 10.18 1.65 -12.29
CA GLY A 68 10.19 3.10 -12.45
C GLY A 68 9.27 3.89 -11.52
N PRO A 69 7.98 3.49 -11.32
CA PRO A 69 7.05 4.21 -10.45
C PRO A 69 7.41 4.14 -8.95
N CYS A 70 8.25 3.20 -8.52
CA CYS A 70 8.61 3.01 -7.12
C CYS A 70 9.32 4.23 -6.51
N ALA A 71 10.09 4.97 -7.31
CA ALA A 71 10.69 6.23 -6.87
C ALA A 71 9.65 7.29 -6.45
N ALA A 72 8.47 7.29 -7.08
CA ALA A 72 7.38 8.18 -6.68
C ALA A 72 6.76 7.73 -5.35
N VAL A 73 6.63 6.43 -5.11
CA VAL A 73 6.15 5.88 -3.82
C VAL A 73 7.08 6.28 -2.69
N ARG A 74 8.41 6.10 -2.83
CA ARG A 74 9.40 6.52 -1.82
C ARG A 74 9.22 7.97 -1.40
N ARG A 75 9.05 8.88 -2.37
CA ARG A 75 8.86 10.31 -2.09
C ARG A 75 7.55 10.59 -1.36
N VAL A 76 6.46 9.94 -1.76
CA VAL A 76 5.14 10.14 -1.12
C VAL A 76 5.13 9.56 0.28
N VAL A 77 5.59 8.32 0.45
CA VAL A 77 5.62 7.64 1.76
C VAL A 77 6.55 8.38 2.70
N GLY A 78 7.79 8.66 2.28
CA GLY A 78 8.76 9.39 3.10
C GLY A 78 8.26 10.77 3.53
N GLY A 79 7.58 11.51 2.63
CA GLY A 79 6.98 12.81 2.97
C GLY A 79 5.88 12.67 4.01
N VAL A 80 4.95 11.73 3.84
CA VAL A 80 3.84 11.54 4.78
C VAL A 80 4.33 11.03 6.15
N VAL A 81 5.30 10.11 6.17
CA VAL A 81 5.91 9.60 7.41
C VAL A 81 6.65 10.71 8.15
N ALA A 82 7.42 11.54 7.43
CA ALA A 82 8.09 12.70 8.02
C ALA A 82 7.12 13.71 8.63
N ASP A 83 5.99 13.98 7.96
CA ASP A 83 4.95 14.88 8.49
C ASP A 83 4.25 14.34 9.76
N LEU A 84 4.31 13.02 9.99
CA LEU A 84 3.72 12.35 11.16
C LEU A 84 4.78 11.96 12.21
N ALA A 85 6.04 12.38 12.06
CA ALA A 85 7.15 12.00 12.95
C ALA A 85 6.97 12.48 14.40
N GLU A 86 6.25 13.58 14.60
CA GLU A 86 5.98 14.16 15.92
C GLU A 86 4.73 13.60 16.60
N THR A 87 4.06 12.61 15.98
CA THR A 87 2.90 11.96 16.59
C THR A 87 3.34 10.95 17.65
N GLU A 88 2.44 10.62 18.59
CA GLU A 88 2.74 9.77 19.73
C GLU A 88 3.16 8.35 19.33
N ALA A 89 2.58 7.83 18.24
CA ALA A 89 2.98 6.58 17.58
C ALA A 89 3.42 6.86 16.14
N ALA A 90 4.58 7.50 15.98
CA ALA A 90 5.13 7.83 14.67
C ALA A 90 5.22 6.60 13.76
N PRO A 91 4.70 6.66 12.52
CA PRO A 91 4.73 5.52 11.61
C PRO A 91 6.14 5.28 11.07
N ARG A 92 6.45 4.01 10.79
CA ARG A 92 7.72 3.62 10.14
C ARG A 92 7.54 3.49 8.64
N ASP A 93 8.54 3.94 7.89
CA ASP A 93 8.69 3.69 6.45
C ASP A 93 9.57 2.46 6.25
N ILE A 94 9.04 1.43 5.58
CA ILE A 94 9.71 0.15 5.34
C ILE A 94 9.65 -0.13 3.83
N GLU A 95 10.78 0.00 3.16
CA GLU A 95 10.94 -0.42 1.78
C GLU A 95 11.46 -1.85 1.71
N VAL A 96 10.83 -2.69 0.91
CA VAL A 96 11.19 -4.09 0.70
C VAL A 96 11.43 -4.35 -0.77
N ASP A 97 12.61 -4.85 -1.10
CA ASP A 97 12.91 -5.33 -2.44
C ASP A 97 12.20 -6.68 -2.66
N ILE A 98 11.36 -6.75 -3.71
CA ILE A 98 10.58 -7.95 -4.01
C ILE A 98 11.46 -9.14 -4.42
N ASP A 99 12.63 -8.85 -5.01
CA ASP A 99 13.57 -9.87 -5.47
C ASP A 99 14.40 -10.41 -4.28
N ALA A 100 14.62 -9.59 -3.25
CA ALA A 100 15.28 -10.00 -2.01
C ALA A 100 14.36 -10.76 -1.05
N GLU A 101 13.07 -10.37 -0.99
CA GLU A 101 12.09 -10.93 -0.05
C GLU A 101 10.89 -11.60 -0.76
N PRO A 102 11.12 -12.60 -1.64
CA PRO A 102 10.06 -13.22 -2.43
C PRO A 102 9.06 -14.03 -1.59
N ALA A 103 9.46 -14.52 -0.42
CA ALA A 103 8.57 -15.22 0.50
C ALA A 103 7.52 -14.28 1.08
N LEU A 104 7.92 -13.10 1.54
CA LEU A 104 7.03 -12.07 2.07
C LEU A 104 6.10 -11.54 0.97
N ALA A 105 6.61 -11.33 -0.25
CA ALA A 105 5.80 -10.89 -1.38
C ALA A 105 4.68 -11.88 -1.73
N ARG A 106 4.98 -13.18 -1.71
CA ARG A 106 3.98 -14.25 -1.92
C ARG A 106 2.97 -14.31 -0.80
N GLU A 107 3.44 -14.26 0.46
CA GLU A 107 2.55 -14.30 1.63
C GLU A 107 1.58 -13.12 1.66
N LEU A 108 2.04 -11.92 1.26
CA LEU A 108 1.22 -10.72 1.14
C LEU A 108 0.45 -10.64 -0.18
N ASN A 109 0.57 -11.66 -1.05
CA ASN A 109 -0.09 -11.71 -2.36
C ASN A 109 0.17 -10.43 -3.19
N VAL A 110 1.45 -10.06 -3.33
CA VAL A 110 1.88 -8.92 -4.15
C VAL A 110 1.86 -9.34 -5.62
N LEU A 111 0.93 -8.80 -6.39
CA LEU A 111 0.72 -9.15 -7.80
C LEU A 111 1.33 -8.15 -8.77
N SER A 112 1.68 -6.96 -8.30
CA SER A 112 2.23 -5.88 -9.15
C SER A 112 3.02 -4.89 -8.32
N LEU A 113 3.95 -4.17 -8.95
CA LEU A 113 4.70 -3.08 -8.35
C LEU A 113 4.24 -1.72 -8.92
N PRO A 114 4.27 -0.69 -8.10
CA PRO A 114 4.45 -0.72 -6.65
C PRO A 114 3.17 -1.16 -5.92
N THR A 115 3.32 -1.84 -4.80
CA THR A 115 2.22 -2.12 -3.85
C THR A 115 2.64 -1.69 -2.45
N THR A 116 1.76 -0.96 -1.76
CA THR A 116 1.98 -0.42 -0.43
C THR A 116 0.94 -0.97 0.54
N PHE A 117 1.38 -1.33 1.73
CA PHE A 117 0.58 -1.81 2.83
C PHE A 117 0.69 -0.85 4.01
N VAL A 118 -0.39 -0.67 4.73
CA VAL A 118 -0.41 0.05 6.00
C VAL A 118 -0.76 -0.94 7.11
N PHE A 119 0.14 -1.08 8.06
CA PHE A 119 -0.02 -1.93 9.23
C PHE A 119 -0.22 -1.07 10.49
N ASP A 120 -1.03 -1.57 11.42
CA ASP A 120 -1.12 -0.97 12.75
C ASP A 120 0.04 -1.41 13.67
N ALA A 121 0.07 -0.89 14.89
CA ALA A 121 1.10 -1.20 15.88
C ALA A 121 1.15 -2.69 16.29
N GLN A 122 0.09 -3.45 16.03
CA GLN A 122 0.01 -4.89 16.28
C GLN A 122 0.39 -5.73 15.05
N GLY A 123 0.83 -5.09 13.94
CA GLY A 123 1.20 -5.77 12.70
C GLY A 123 0.01 -6.27 11.89
N ARG A 124 -1.21 -5.78 12.15
CA ARG A 124 -2.40 -6.12 11.36
C ARG A 124 -2.47 -5.23 10.13
N GLU A 125 -2.67 -5.83 8.95
CA GLU A 125 -2.91 -5.09 7.72
C GLU A 125 -4.23 -4.32 7.81
N ARG A 126 -4.17 -3.00 7.70
CA ARG A 126 -5.33 -2.12 7.74
C ARG A 126 -5.73 -1.66 6.35
N PHE A 127 -4.74 -1.32 5.53
CA PHE A 127 -4.98 -0.83 4.17
C PHE A 127 -3.96 -1.37 3.19
N ARG A 128 -4.38 -1.45 1.92
CA ARG A 128 -3.56 -1.83 0.78
C ARG A 128 -3.77 -0.85 -0.36
N ILE A 129 -2.68 -0.47 -1.03
CA ILE A 129 -2.68 0.47 -2.14
C ILE A 129 -1.86 -0.14 -3.27
N SER A 130 -2.45 -0.26 -4.45
CA SER A 130 -1.74 -0.66 -5.68
C SER A 130 -1.45 0.57 -6.52
N GLY A 131 -0.22 0.71 -6.99
CA GLY A 131 0.26 1.92 -7.66
C GLY A 131 0.76 3.00 -6.69
N VAL A 132 0.98 4.22 -7.19
CA VAL A 132 1.49 5.34 -6.39
C VAL A 132 0.36 5.92 -5.54
N PRO A 133 0.47 5.92 -4.19
CA PRO A 133 -0.54 6.48 -3.32
C PRO A 133 -0.63 8.00 -3.48
N LYS A 134 -1.80 8.58 -3.22
CA LYS A 134 -1.93 10.01 -3.00
C LYS A 134 -1.55 10.33 -1.56
N ALA A 135 -0.74 11.37 -1.36
CA ALA A 135 -0.28 11.76 -0.02
C ALA A 135 -1.44 12.03 0.96
N ALA A 136 -2.51 12.68 0.49
CA ALA A 136 -3.69 12.95 1.32
C ALA A 136 -4.41 11.68 1.76
N ASP A 137 -4.57 10.70 0.84
CA ASP A 137 -5.25 9.44 1.14
C ASP A 137 -4.41 8.58 2.09
N LEU A 138 -3.09 8.53 1.89
CA LEU A 138 -2.16 7.82 2.77
C LEU A 138 -2.12 8.44 4.17
N ARG A 139 -2.07 9.78 4.26
CA ARG A 139 -2.14 10.52 5.53
C ARG A 139 -3.44 10.19 6.28
N SER A 140 -4.58 10.24 5.59
CA SER A 140 -5.89 9.93 6.19
C SER A 140 -5.98 8.50 6.70
N ALA A 141 -5.29 7.55 6.05
CA ALA A 141 -5.22 6.16 6.49
C ALA A 141 -4.33 5.97 7.73
N LEU A 142 -3.26 6.77 7.85
CA LEU A 142 -2.29 6.67 8.94
C LEU A 142 -2.73 7.40 10.21
N LEU A 143 -3.33 8.58 10.09
CA LEU A 143 -3.70 9.43 11.24
C LEU A 143 -4.41 8.67 12.38
N PRO A 144 -5.43 7.82 12.11
CA PRO A 144 -6.09 7.08 13.19
C PRO A 144 -5.20 6.02 13.86
N LEU A 145 -4.08 5.66 13.22
CA LEU A 145 -3.16 4.63 13.72
C LEU A 145 -2.00 5.25 14.54
N THR A 146 -1.79 6.56 14.39
CA THR A 146 -0.75 7.31 15.11
C THR A 146 -1.22 7.90 16.44
N GLU A 147 -2.52 7.80 16.71
CA GLU A 147 -3.09 8.14 18.02
C GLU A 147 -3.07 6.89 18.91
N PRO A 148 -2.75 7.00 20.20
CA PRO A 148 -2.87 5.87 21.12
C PRO A 148 -4.32 5.39 21.10
N GLU A 149 -4.53 4.07 20.90
CA GLU A 149 -5.85 3.49 21.11
C GLU A 149 -6.33 3.95 22.50
N ALA A 150 -7.36 4.80 22.52
CA ALA A 150 -8.04 5.09 23.77
C ALA A 150 -8.44 3.73 24.36
N ARG A 151 -7.70 3.30 25.39
CA ARG A 151 -8.06 2.11 26.16
C ARG A 151 -9.47 2.33 26.65
N CYS A 152 -10.43 1.68 25.98
CA CYS A 152 -11.75 1.50 26.57
C CYS A 152 -11.53 0.73 27.88
N ALA A 153 -11.57 1.49 28.97
CA ALA A 153 -11.61 0.97 30.32
C ALA A 153 -13.00 0.39 30.60
#